data_709bab22966e523ae479d93132f8da7c
#
_entry.id   709bab22966e523ae479d93132f8da7c
#
_cell.length_a   1.000
_cell.length_b   1.000
_cell.length_c   1.000
_cell.angle_alpha   90.00
_cell.angle_beta   90.00
_cell.angle_gamma   90.00
#
_symmetry.space_group_name_H-M   'P 1'
#
loop_
_entity.id
_entity.type
_entity.pdbx_description
1 polymer ?
#
loop_
_entity_poly.entity_id
_entity_poly.type
_entity_poly.pdbx_seq_one_letter_code
_entity_poly.pdbx_strand_id
1 'polypeptide(L)'
;MIFALLLSLIAAPSALAARWTAEQAADLDRVSAYLNSIKTMRGAFTQIGPQGQVDQGKFYILKPGKIRFDYNPPNPTLVISDGVGIAVYNTKLNTANRYPLTGTPLNLLLSDHLDLKRSSSVTGVQHSPGELIVTARASDRNATGNITIVFTDPGLDLRQWTIVDAQGLPTTVSINNVQQGVDLPESAFKINHK
;
A
#
# COMPACT_ATOMS: atom_id res chain seq x y z
N MET A 1 -12.83 -70.45 -19.96
CA MET A 1 -12.64 -69.11 -20.54
C MET A 1 -12.94 -68.10 -19.44
N ILE A 2 -11.90 -67.50 -18.90
CA ILE A 2 -12.04 -66.49 -17.81
C ILE A 2 -11.78 -65.12 -18.45
N PHE A 3 -12.83 -64.29 -18.47
CA PHE A 3 -12.73 -62.90 -18.99
C PHE A 3 -12.25 -62.00 -17.84
N ALA A 4 -11.00 -61.52 -17.96
CA ALA A 4 -10.45 -60.50 -17.02
C ALA A 4 -10.90 -59.12 -17.48
N LEU A 5 -11.76 -58.45 -16.66
CA LEU A 5 -12.19 -57.07 -16.88
C LEU A 5 -11.11 -56.11 -16.35
N LEU A 6 -10.35 -55.48 -17.24
CA LEU A 6 -9.39 -54.44 -16.92
C LEU A 6 -10.15 -53.14 -16.64
N LEU A 7 -10.25 -52.75 -15.35
CA LEU A 7 -10.81 -51.47 -14.90
C LEU A 7 -9.70 -50.40 -15.04
N SER A 8 -9.71 -49.61 -16.08
CA SER A 8 -8.80 -48.48 -16.26
C SER A 8 -9.24 -47.30 -15.35
N LEU A 9 -8.49 -47.07 -14.30
CA LEU A 9 -8.64 -45.93 -13.40
C LEU A 9 -8.18 -44.65 -14.11
N ILE A 10 -9.11 -43.84 -14.58
CA ILE A 10 -8.79 -42.51 -15.17
C ILE A 10 -8.55 -41.56 -13.97
N ALA A 11 -7.28 -41.26 -13.68
CA ALA A 11 -6.90 -40.22 -12.74
C ALA A 11 -7.24 -38.85 -13.34
N ALA A 12 -8.29 -38.20 -12.85
CA ALA A 12 -8.61 -36.83 -13.18
C ALA A 12 -7.47 -35.92 -12.64
N PRO A 13 -6.90 -35.01 -13.47
CA PRO A 13 -5.92 -34.05 -12.97
C PRO A 13 -6.59 -33.15 -11.93
N SER A 14 -6.06 -33.15 -10.70
CA SER A 14 -6.44 -32.17 -9.69
C SER A 14 -6.01 -30.79 -10.17
N ALA A 15 -6.94 -30.01 -10.71
CA ALA A 15 -6.69 -28.60 -11.02
C ALA A 15 -6.43 -27.90 -9.68
N LEU A 16 -5.17 -27.52 -9.40
CA LEU A 16 -4.88 -26.59 -8.32
C LEU A 16 -5.70 -25.32 -8.58
N ALA A 17 -6.64 -25.01 -7.71
CA ALA A 17 -7.45 -23.82 -7.81
C ALA A 17 -6.52 -22.61 -7.87
N ALA A 18 -6.63 -21.81 -8.95
CA ALA A 18 -5.86 -20.60 -9.09
C ALA A 18 -6.21 -19.66 -7.93
N ARG A 19 -5.21 -18.99 -7.34
CA ARG A 19 -5.40 -18.08 -6.20
C ARG A 19 -6.36 -16.92 -6.51
N TRP A 20 -6.39 -16.50 -7.78
CA TRP A 20 -7.19 -15.38 -8.27
C TRP A 20 -8.06 -15.82 -9.44
N THR A 21 -9.26 -15.25 -9.56
CA THR A 21 -10.05 -15.36 -10.79
C THR A 21 -9.32 -14.63 -11.93
N ALA A 22 -9.73 -14.86 -13.19
CA ALA A 22 -9.16 -14.16 -14.33
C ALA A 22 -9.34 -12.63 -14.23
N GLU A 23 -10.50 -12.18 -13.76
CA GLU A 23 -10.80 -10.76 -13.51
C GLU A 23 -9.90 -10.19 -12.42
N GLN A 24 -9.84 -10.83 -11.27
CA GLN A 24 -8.97 -10.41 -10.16
C GLN A 24 -7.49 -10.35 -10.57
N ALA A 25 -7.03 -11.33 -11.36
CA ALA A 25 -5.66 -11.33 -11.88
C ALA A 25 -5.39 -10.14 -12.81
N ALA A 26 -6.35 -9.81 -13.69
CA ALA A 26 -6.25 -8.65 -14.58
C ALA A 26 -6.23 -7.33 -13.80
N ASP A 27 -7.05 -7.21 -12.75
CA ASP A 27 -7.06 -6.02 -11.89
C ASP A 27 -5.75 -5.84 -11.13
N LEU A 28 -5.19 -6.94 -10.58
CA LEU A 28 -3.90 -6.89 -9.91
C LEU A 28 -2.76 -6.52 -10.86
N ASP A 29 -2.83 -6.95 -12.13
CA ASP A 29 -1.87 -6.54 -13.17
C ASP A 29 -2.03 -5.04 -13.49
N ARG A 30 -3.28 -4.53 -13.65
CA ARG A 30 -3.57 -3.10 -13.87
C ARG A 30 -3.06 -2.24 -12.73
N VAL A 31 -3.37 -2.60 -11.48
CA VAL A 31 -2.91 -1.87 -10.29
C VAL A 31 -1.39 -1.91 -10.16
N SER A 32 -0.75 -3.05 -10.44
CA SER A 32 0.71 -3.16 -10.44
C SER A 32 1.34 -2.21 -11.45
N ALA A 33 0.81 -2.18 -12.69
CA ALA A 33 1.29 -1.29 -13.75
C ALA A 33 1.14 0.19 -13.35
N TYR A 34 -0.03 0.58 -12.81
CA TYR A 34 -0.29 1.94 -12.33
C TYR A 34 0.67 2.34 -11.21
N LEU A 35 0.78 1.53 -10.15
CA LEU A 35 1.67 1.85 -9.04
C LEU A 35 3.15 1.90 -9.47
N ASN A 36 3.59 1.05 -10.39
CA ASN A 36 4.95 1.05 -10.92
C ASN A 36 5.24 2.27 -11.83
N SER A 37 4.20 2.85 -12.45
CA SER A 37 4.35 4.06 -13.27
C SER A 37 4.62 5.32 -12.43
N ILE A 38 4.19 5.34 -11.17
CA ILE A 38 4.40 6.46 -10.26
C ILE A 38 5.88 6.49 -9.85
N LYS A 39 6.60 7.52 -10.26
CA LYS A 39 7.98 7.81 -9.80
C LYS A 39 7.97 8.92 -8.74
N THR A 40 7.26 10.00 -9.05
CA THR A 40 7.05 11.12 -8.14
C THR A 40 5.58 11.50 -8.10
N MET A 41 5.12 11.93 -6.93
CA MET A 41 3.74 12.39 -6.72
C MET A 41 3.72 13.41 -5.59
N ARG A 42 2.86 14.41 -5.71
CA ARG A 42 2.52 15.33 -4.60
C ARG A 42 1.05 15.69 -4.62
N GLY A 43 0.57 16.19 -3.50
CA GLY A 43 -0.82 16.65 -3.38
C GLY A 43 -1.15 17.08 -1.96
N ALA A 44 -2.44 17.17 -1.69
CA ALA A 44 -2.97 17.37 -0.35
C ALA A 44 -3.53 16.05 0.20
N PHE A 45 -3.52 15.90 1.51
CA PHE A 45 -4.13 14.75 2.17
C PHE A 45 -5.06 15.18 3.30
N THR A 46 -6.02 14.30 3.58
CA THR A 46 -6.82 14.30 4.81
C THR A 46 -6.62 12.95 5.48
N GLN A 47 -6.23 12.97 6.75
CA GLN A 47 -6.05 11.78 7.56
C GLN A 47 -7.15 11.71 8.62
N ILE A 48 -7.73 10.51 8.78
CA ILE A 48 -8.60 10.17 9.91
C ILE A 48 -7.85 9.14 10.75
N GLY A 49 -7.52 9.53 11.98
CA GLY A 49 -6.82 8.67 12.91
C GLY A 49 -7.76 7.75 13.69
N PRO A 50 -7.19 6.86 14.54
CA PRO A 50 -7.96 5.79 15.20
C PRO A 50 -9.07 6.27 16.13
N GLN A 51 -8.98 7.50 16.64
CA GLN A 51 -9.97 8.11 17.54
C GLN A 51 -10.92 9.05 16.79
N GLY A 52 -10.90 9.04 15.44
CA GLY A 52 -11.71 9.90 14.61
C GLY A 52 -11.17 11.33 14.45
N GLN A 53 -9.97 11.63 14.98
CA GLN A 53 -9.33 12.92 14.76
C GLN A 53 -9.00 13.11 13.27
N VAL A 54 -9.26 14.32 12.79
CA VAL A 54 -9.05 14.67 11.37
C VAL A 54 -7.90 15.66 11.27
N ASP A 55 -6.87 15.28 10.53
CA ASP A 55 -5.73 16.11 10.20
C ASP A 55 -5.61 16.29 8.69
N GLN A 56 -5.01 17.38 8.26
CA GLN A 56 -4.78 17.70 6.86
C GLN A 56 -3.35 18.17 6.65
N GLY A 57 -2.90 18.10 5.38
CA GLY A 57 -1.57 18.58 5.03
C GLY A 57 -1.21 18.34 3.59
N LYS A 58 0.10 18.37 3.32
CA LYS A 58 0.67 18.08 2.00
C LYS A 58 1.47 16.80 2.06
N PHE A 59 1.40 16.01 0.99
CA PHE A 59 2.22 14.81 0.85
C PHE A 59 3.10 14.89 -0.39
N TYR A 60 4.22 14.17 -0.31
CA TYR A 60 5.20 14.02 -1.38
C TYR A 60 5.67 12.57 -1.40
N ILE A 61 5.70 11.96 -2.57
CA ILE A 61 6.23 10.61 -2.81
C ILE A 61 7.33 10.70 -3.85
N LEU A 62 8.47 10.09 -3.55
CA LEU A 62 9.58 9.85 -4.47
C LEU A 62 9.98 8.39 -4.36
N LYS A 63 9.58 7.56 -5.32
CA LYS A 63 9.90 6.14 -5.30
C LYS A 63 11.33 5.85 -5.73
N PRO A 64 11.95 4.78 -5.18
CA PRO A 64 11.39 3.86 -4.20
C PRO A 64 11.45 4.38 -2.75
N GLY A 65 10.47 3.99 -1.95
CA GLY A 65 10.52 4.02 -0.49
C GLY A 65 10.38 5.39 0.18
N LYS A 66 10.49 6.51 -0.56
CA LYS A 66 10.51 7.85 0.03
C LYS A 66 9.11 8.46 0.04
N ILE A 67 8.69 8.93 1.22
CA ILE A 67 7.43 9.67 1.41
C ILE A 67 7.62 10.73 2.48
N ARG A 68 6.90 11.83 2.34
CA ARG A 68 6.86 12.91 3.30
C ARG A 68 5.43 13.40 3.48
N PHE A 69 5.01 13.62 4.73
CA PHE A 69 3.76 14.27 5.09
C PHE A 69 4.05 15.48 5.96
N ASP A 70 3.67 16.64 5.48
CA ASP A 70 3.70 17.90 6.23
C ASP A 70 2.29 18.20 6.72
N TYR A 71 2.05 18.06 8.01
CA TYR A 71 0.75 18.36 8.62
C TYR A 71 0.54 19.85 8.78
N ASN A 72 -0.69 20.29 8.56
CA ASN A 72 -1.07 21.68 8.76
C ASN A 72 -1.15 22.02 10.26
N PRO A 73 -0.80 23.26 10.66
CA PRO A 73 -1.05 23.72 12.03
C PRO A 73 -2.53 23.55 12.45
N PRO A 74 -2.82 23.23 13.69
CA PRO A 74 -1.89 23.21 14.86
C PRO A 74 -1.14 21.89 15.05
N ASN A 75 -1.31 20.87 14.17
CA ASN A 75 -0.66 19.58 14.31
C ASN A 75 0.86 19.72 14.05
N PRO A 76 1.73 19.41 15.06
CA PRO A 76 3.18 19.53 14.90
C PRO A 76 3.84 18.33 14.26
N THR A 77 3.07 17.44 13.66
CA THR A 77 3.59 16.20 13.10
C THR A 77 4.25 16.42 11.73
N LEU A 78 5.38 15.75 11.54
CA LEU A 78 6.06 15.60 10.26
C LEU A 78 6.46 14.13 10.11
N VAL A 79 6.04 13.49 9.03
CA VAL A 79 6.43 12.11 8.73
C VAL A 79 7.36 12.10 7.53
N ILE A 80 8.50 11.42 7.65
CA ILE A 80 9.46 11.25 6.56
C ILE A 80 9.90 9.80 6.48
N SER A 81 9.90 9.24 5.27
CA SER A 81 10.65 8.02 4.94
C SER A 81 11.77 8.35 3.96
N ASP A 82 12.97 7.81 4.21
CA ASP A 82 14.16 7.94 3.37
C ASP A 82 14.38 6.75 2.41
N GLY A 83 13.45 5.78 2.45
CA GLY A 83 13.52 4.52 1.71
C GLY A 83 13.97 3.33 2.55
N VAL A 84 14.52 3.56 3.73
CA VAL A 84 14.97 2.51 4.68
C VAL A 84 14.12 2.53 5.94
N GLY A 85 13.93 3.71 6.51
CA GLY A 85 13.17 3.92 7.71
C GLY A 85 12.07 4.97 7.54
N ILE A 86 11.16 5.02 8.51
CA ILE A 86 10.17 6.05 8.69
C ILE A 86 10.43 6.76 10.01
N ALA A 87 10.51 8.08 9.99
CA ALA A 87 10.57 8.92 11.17
C ALA A 87 9.28 9.73 11.30
N VAL A 88 8.66 9.65 12.47
CA VAL A 88 7.51 10.47 12.87
C VAL A 88 7.99 11.51 13.89
N TYR A 89 8.09 12.75 13.46
CA TYR A 89 8.56 13.87 14.27
C TYR A 89 7.40 14.58 14.95
N ASN A 90 7.62 15.00 16.18
CA ASN A 90 6.88 16.10 16.78
C ASN A 90 7.78 17.35 16.74
N THR A 91 7.49 18.26 15.83
CA THR A 91 8.33 19.45 15.60
C THR A 91 8.28 20.46 16.77
N LYS A 92 7.22 20.43 17.57
CA LYS A 92 7.07 21.30 18.76
C LYS A 92 7.91 20.79 19.93
N LEU A 93 7.98 19.45 20.11
CA LEU A 93 8.75 18.83 21.20
C LEU A 93 10.18 18.47 20.77
N ASN A 94 10.50 18.61 19.48
CA ASN A 94 11.78 18.20 18.89
C ASN A 94 12.11 16.72 19.17
N THR A 95 11.12 15.83 19.05
CA THR A 95 11.26 14.39 19.25
C THR A 95 10.92 13.63 17.98
N ALA A 96 11.44 12.42 17.81
CA ALA A 96 11.13 11.54 16.69
C ALA A 96 11.04 10.07 17.13
N ASN A 97 10.00 9.38 16.67
CA ASN A 97 9.91 7.93 16.71
C ASN A 97 10.32 7.38 15.35
N ARG A 98 11.09 6.27 15.32
CA ARG A 98 11.61 5.67 14.09
C ARG A 98 11.23 4.22 14.00
N TYR A 99 10.89 3.81 12.77
CA TYR A 99 10.48 2.44 12.44
C TYR A 99 11.12 2.01 11.13
N PRO A 100 11.46 0.71 10.94
CA PRO A 100 11.86 0.20 9.62
C PRO A 100 10.70 0.33 8.64
N LEU A 101 10.96 0.83 7.43
CA LEU A 101 9.91 0.93 6.38
C LEU A 101 9.34 -0.45 6.04
N THR A 102 10.20 -1.47 5.93
CA THR A 102 9.83 -2.87 5.64
C THR A 102 8.90 -3.46 6.69
N GLY A 103 8.94 -2.95 7.92
CA GLY A 103 8.05 -3.33 9.01
C GLY A 103 6.66 -2.72 8.92
N THR A 104 6.37 -1.94 7.88
CA THR A 104 5.06 -1.28 7.71
C THR A 104 4.38 -1.74 6.43
N PRO A 105 3.03 -1.85 6.41
CA PRO A 105 2.28 -2.15 5.19
C PRO A 105 2.44 -1.07 4.10
N LEU A 106 2.85 0.15 4.47
CA LEU A 106 3.08 1.26 3.54
C LEU A 106 4.20 0.96 2.54
N ASN A 107 5.15 0.08 2.89
CA ASN A 107 6.21 -0.37 2.00
C ASN A 107 5.66 -0.91 0.66
N LEU A 108 4.49 -1.56 0.67
CA LEU A 108 3.85 -2.03 -0.55
C LEU A 108 3.52 -0.86 -1.50
N LEU A 109 2.95 0.23 -0.99
CA LEU A 109 2.61 1.41 -1.80
C LEU A 109 3.86 2.11 -2.37
N LEU A 110 4.98 2.08 -1.64
CA LEU A 110 6.20 2.81 -1.96
C LEU A 110 7.22 1.99 -2.77
N SER A 111 6.98 0.72 -3.01
CA SER A 111 7.84 -0.13 -3.86
C SER A 111 7.79 0.31 -5.33
N ASP A 112 8.87 0.09 -6.07
CA ASP A 112 9.01 0.46 -7.49
C ASP A 112 8.89 -0.72 -8.47
N HIS A 113 8.90 -1.96 -7.96
CA HIS A 113 8.77 -3.20 -8.73
C HIS A 113 7.71 -4.10 -8.09
N LEU A 114 6.43 -3.73 -8.27
CA LEU A 114 5.30 -4.48 -7.73
C LEU A 114 4.79 -5.50 -8.73
N ASP A 115 4.61 -6.72 -8.27
CA ASP A 115 3.79 -7.76 -8.91
C ASP A 115 2.76 -8.22 -7.86
N LEU A 116 1.63 -7.53 -7.80
CA LEU A 116 0.61 -7.79 -6.79
C LEU A 116 -0.04 -9.17 -6.97
N LYS A 117 -0.13 -9.66 -8.19
CA LYS A 117 -0.68 -10.97 -8.50
C LYS A 117 0.15 -12.10 -7.88
N ARG A 118 1.47 -11.97 -7.90
CA ARG A 118 2.42 -12.95 -7.32
C ARG A 118 2.75 -12.66 -5.85
N SER A 119 2.44 -11.47 -5.36
CA SER A 119 2.73 -11.10 -3.98
C SER A 119 1.96 -11.94 -2.99
N SER A 120 2.67 -12.60 -2.06
CA SER A 120 2.05 -13.33 -0.96
C SER A 120 1.35 -12.40 0.05
N SER A 121 1.69 -11.12 0.05
CA SER A 121 1.11 -10.11 0.94
C SER A 121 -0.31 -9.73 0.55
N VAL A 122 -0.67 -9.73 -0.74
CA VAL A 122 -2.02 -9.38 -1.20
C VAL A 122 -3.01 -10.44 -0.73
N THR A 123 -4.08 -10.03 -0.07
CA THR A 123 -5.09 -10.90 0.53
C THR A 123 -6.46 -10.81 -0.14
N GLY A 124 -6.70 -9.74 -0.90
CA GLY A 124 -7.96 -9.54 -1.60
C GLY A 124 -7.89 -8.46 -2.65
N VAL A 125 -8.76 -8.59 -3.64
CA VAL A 125 -9.10 -7.57 -4.61
C VAL A 125 -10.60 -7.65 -4.86
N GLN A 126 -11.28 -6.52 -4.85
CA GLN A 126 -12.74 -6.45 -5.00
C GLN A 126 -13.16 -5.13 -5.63
N HIS A 127 -14.32 -5.14 -6.29
CA HIS A 127 -14.99 -3.97 -6.83
C HIS A 127 -16.08 -3.47 -5.89
N SER A 128 -16.22 -2.16 -5.84
CA SER A 128 -17.37 -1.43 -5.33
C SER A 128 -17.80 -0.42 -6.39
N PRO A 129 -18.99 0.17 -6.33
CA PRO A 129 -19.43 1.16 -7.31
C PRO A 129 -18.43 2.31 -7.45
N GLY A 130 -17.73 2.37 -8.60
CA GLY A 130 -16.71 3.39 -8.91
C GLY A 130 -15.36 3.20 -8.23
N GLU A 131 -15.11 2.05 -7.60
CA GLU A 131 -13.88 1.78 -6.85
C GLU A 131 -13.34 0.38 -7.10
N LEU A 132 -12.04 0.27 -7.22
CA LEU A 132 -11.26 -0.96 -7.14
C LEU A 132 -10.45 -0.96 -5.84
N ILE A 133 -10.63 -2.01 -5.03
CA ILE A 133 -10.06 -2.10 -3.69
C ILE A 133 -9.08 -3.27 -3.61
N VAL A 134 -7.85 -2.99 -3.20
CA VAL A 134 -6.81 -4.01 -2.97
C VAL A 134 -6.45 -4.05 -1.49
N THR A 135 -6.49 -5.23 -0.90
CA THR A 135 -6.10 -5.46 0.51
C THR A 135 -4.83 -6.30 0.56
N ALA A 136 -3.90 -5.89 1.40
CA ALA A 136 -2.66 -6.61 1.64
C ALA A 136 -2.26 -6.58 3.12
N ARG A 137 -1.46 -7.56 3.54
CA ARG A 137 -0.78 -7.59 4.83
C ARG A 137 0.61 -7.01 4.72
N ALA A 138 1.20 -6.62 5.84
CA ALA A 138 2.63 -6.32 5.89
C ALA A 138 3.44 -7.53 5.37
N SER A 139 4.46 -7.24 4.56
CA SER A 139 5.24 -8.29 3.87
C SER A 139 6.29 -8.96 4.76
N ASP A 140 6.71 -8.30 5.82
CA ASP A 140 7.66 -8.86 6.80
C ASP A 140 6.91 -9.77 7.79
N ARG A 141 7.50 -10.92 8.13
CA ARG A 141 6.92 -11.86 9.12
C ARG A 141 6.82 -11.27 10.52
N ASN A 142 7.66 -10.30 10.83
CA ASN A 142 7.66 -9.57 12.10
C ASN A 142 6.82 -8.29 12.05
N ALA A 143 6.34 -7.90 10.87
CA ALA A 143 5.47 -6.75 10.70
C ALA A 143 4.01 -7.21 10.84
N THR A 144 3.28 -6.48 11.64
CA THR A 144 1.85 -6.72 11.86
C THR A 144 1.05 -5.56 11.28
N GLY A 145 -0.13 -5.88 10.75
CA GLY A 145 -1.03 -4.89 10.19
C GLY A 145 -1.41 -5.17 8.73
N ASN A 146 -2.42 -4.44 8.30
CA ASN A 146 -2.97 -4.55 6.96
C ASN A 146 -3.00 -3.18 6.29
N ILE A 147 -2.98 -3.17 4.95
CA ILE A 147 -3.28 -2.00 4.15
C ILE A 147 -4.44 -2.32 3.21
N THR A 148 -5.41 -1.44 3.14
CA THR A 148 -6.46 -1.42 2.12
C THR A 148 -6.24 -0.19 1.26
N ILE A 149 -6.11 -0.39 -0.06
CA ILE A 149 -5.83 0.70 -1.01
C ILE A 149 -7.03 0.80 -1.94
N VAL A 150 -7.55 2.01 -2.10
CA VAL A 150 -8.73 2.32 -2.91
C VAL A 150 -8.32 3.16 -4.11
N PHE A 151 -8.72 2.69 -5.28
CA PHE A 151 -8.54 3.37 -6.55
C PHE A 151 -9.90 3.71 -7.15
N THR A 152 -9.98 4.72 -8.01
CA THR A 152 -11.16 4.90 -8.86
C THR A 152 -11.28 3.73 -9.85
N ASP A 153 -12.49 3.37 -10.24
CA ASP A 153 -12.75 2.43 -11.32
C ASP A 153 -13.80 3.01 -12.27
N PRO A 154 -13.53 3.10 -13.61
CA PRO A 154 -12.40 2.49 -14.35
C PRO A 154 -11.11 3.31 -14.41
N GLY A 155 -11.03 4.55 -13.89
CA GLY A 155 -9.91 5.48 -14.09
C GLY A 155 -8.59 5.04 -13.46
N LEU A 156 -8.64 4.21 -12.42
CA LEU A 156 -7.50 3.65 -11.69
C LEU A 156 -6.60 4.71 -11.00
N ASP A 157 -7.18 5.83 -10.55
CA ASP A 157 -6.46 6.81 -9.75
C ASP A 157 -6.43 6.40 -8.28
N LEU A 158 -5.26 6.47 -7.65
CA LEU A 158 -5.13 6.28 -6.20
C LEU A 158 -5.92 7.37 -5.45
N ARG A 159 -6.84 6.95 -4.59
CA ARG A 159 -7.72 7.86 -3.83
C ARG A 159 -7.46 7.84 -2.34
N GLN A 160 -7.23 6.65 -1.80
CA GLN A 160 -7.18 6.46 -0.37
C GLN A 160 -6.41 5.20 -0.02
N TRP A 161 -5.83 5.18 1.17
CA TRP A 161 -5.44 3.93 1.82
C TRP A 161 -5.77 3.98 3.29
N THR A 162 -6.03 2.81 3.85
CA THR A 162 -6.22 2.60 5.28
C THR A 162 -5.17 1.61 5.77
N ILE A 163 -4.42 1.98 6.78
CA ILE A 163 -3.50 1.10 7.49
C ILE A 163 -4.15 0.73 8.82
N VAL A 164 -4.24 -0.56 9.09
CA VAL A 164 -4.59 -1.08 10.41
C VAL A 164 -3.29 -1.59 11.03
N ASP A 165 -2.91 -1.02 12.16
CA ASP A 165 -1.66 -1.35 12.85
C ASP A 165 -1.72 -2.68 13.64
N ALA A 166 -0.64 -2.99 14.35
CA ALA A 166 -0.53 -4.20 15.18
C ALA A 166 -1.56 -4.27 16.32
N GLN A 167 -2.08 -3.15 16.76
CA GLN A 167 -3.08 -3.01 17.81
C GLN A 167 -4.51 -3.05 17.25
N GLY A 168 -4.66 -3.19 15.92
CA GLY A 168 -5.96 -3.16 15.25
C GLY A 168 -6.52 -1.74 15.06
N LEU A 169 -5.69 -0.70 15.22
CA LEU A 169 -6.11 0.70 15.12
C LEU A 169 -6.01 1.19 13.68
N PRO A 170 -7.12 1.66 13.07
CA PRO A 170 -7.12 2.14 11.70
C PRO A 170 -6.64 3.59 11.59
N THR A 171 -5.84 3.87 10.57
CA THR A 171 -5.52 5.22 10.10
C THR A 171 -5.82 5.29 8.61
N THR A 172 -6.72 6.16 8.22
CA THR A 172 -7.12 6.36 6.83
C THR A 172 -6.55 7.66 6.29
N VAL A 173 -5.92 7.59 5.12
CA VAL A 173 -5.39 8.76 4.40
C VAL A 173 -6.07 8.83 3.03
N SER A 174 -6.81 9.89 2.80
CA SER A 174 -7.39 10.24 1.49
C SER A 174 -6.55 11.34 0.85
N ILE A 175 -6.31 11.24 -0.45
CA ILE A 175 -5.49 12.20 -1.20
C ILE A 175 -6.33 12.96 -2.24
N ASN A 176 -5.95 14.21 -2.48
CA ASN A 176 -6.57 15.08 -3.47
C ASN A 176 -5.55 16.04 -4.09
N ASN A 177 -5.95 16.73 -5.16
CA ASN A 177 -5.10 17.67 -5.90
C ASN A 177 -3.76 17.04 -6.31
N VAL A 178 -3.83 15.77 -6.75
CA VAL A 178 -2.66 14.93 -7.05
C VAL A 178 -2.00 15.40 -8.34
N GLN A 179 -0.66 15.53 -8.30
CA GLN A 179 0.20 15.78 -9.43
C GLN A 179 1.30 14.72 -9.47
N GLN A 180 1.46 14.07 -10.61
CA GLN A 180 2.52 13.07 -10.86
C GLN A 180 3.60 13.66 -11.77
N GLY A 181 4.77 13.02 -11.80
CA GLY A 181 5.87 13.44 -12.67
C GLY A 181 6.49 14.79 -12.27
N VAL A 182 6.35 15.19 -11.00
CA VAL A 182 6.86 16.47 -10.47
C VAL A 182 8.32 16.33 -10.04
N ASP A 183 9.08 17.41 -10.14
CA ASP A 183 10.45 17.46 -9.60
C ASP A 183 10.42 17.60 -8.08
N LEU A 184 11.07 16.67 -7.38
CA LEU A 184 11.16 16.62 -5.93
C LEU A 184 12.62 16.40 -5.51
N PRO A 185 13.22 17.34 -4.73
CA PRO A 185 14.59 17.18 -4.30
C PRO A 185 14.72 16.05 -3.28
N GLU A 186 15.70 15.16 -3.45
CA GLU A 186 15.96 14.06 -2.49
C GLU A 186 16.23 14.54 -1.07
N SER A 187 16.77 15.77 -0.93
CA SER A 187 17.00 16.39 0.39
C SER A 187 15.74 16.57 1.22
N ALA A 188 14.55 16.64 0.58
CA ALA A 188 13.28 16.74 1.28
C ALA A 188 12.91 15.50 2.09
N PHE A 189 13.56 14.35 1.77
CA PHE A 189 13.27 13.04 2.39
C PHE A 189 14.36 12.57 3.35
N LYS A 190 15.29 13.44 3.74
CA LYS A 190 16.34 13.09 4.70
C LYS A 190 15.79 13.03 6.12
N ILE A 191 16.05 11.89 6.79
CA ILE A 191 15.80 11.73 8.23
C ILE A 191 17.01 12.29 8.97
N ASN A 192 16.80 13.34 9.79
CA ASN A 192 17.86 13.90 10.62
C ASN A 192 18.14 12.98 11.81
N HIS A 193 19.37 12.50 11.91
CA HIS A 193 19.86 11.73 13.05
C HIS A 193 20.38 12.68 14.14
N LYS A 194 19.47 13.40 14.83
CA LYS A 194 19.84 14.11 16.05
C LYS A 194 19.45 13.30 17.27
#